data_fa5089d7918681e0627a5c37424c5140
#
_entry.id   fa5089d7918681e0627a5c37424c5140
#
_cell.length_a   1.000
_cell.length_b   1.000
_cell.length_c   1.000
_cell.angle_alpha   90.00
_cell.angle_beta   90.00
_cell.angle_gamma   90.00
#
_symmetry.space_group_name_H-M   'P 1'
#
loop_
_entity.id
_entity.type
_entity.pdbx_description
1 polymer ?
#
loop_
_entity_poly.entity_id
_entity_poly.type
_entity_poly.pdbx_seq_one_letter_code
_entity_poly.pdbx_strand_id
1 'polypeptide(L)'
;MTGRVTALICVVLGLVLITGCRSRSELRLKAVNVRASAIYCLFDPSCAVTFTNSSTTPIPISSGGTSFLHARSFAGKSGTPASGLYGYEYRIDLSKAVETMVDVEGIGKVTYMPCLQSIALEFGPIIDTLDYDGNGKAGDLAYVVTDGGPGKIGLDSFERYHNMLTFRFDSPICAGGPHSEGDSTYFFGLVSAQPSRFVTATIKETSGLSSASPKMKKNIRHKVQVRAPQIGTAE
;
A
#
# COMPACT_ATOMS: atom_id res chain seq x y z
N MET A 1 -28.70 16.48 -80.81
CA MET A 1 -27.34 16.01 -80.44
C MET A 1 -27.20 16.17 -78.95
N THR A 2 -27.35 15.08 -78.29
CA THR A 2 -27.46 14.99 -76.81
C THR A 2 -26.14 14.58 -76.22
N GLY A 3 -25.45 15.47 -75.42
CA GLY A 3 -24.24 15.17 -74.66
C GLY A 3 -24.60 14.81 -73.26
N ARG A 4 -24.35 13.56 -72.88
CA ARG A 4 -24.48 13.07 -71.51
C ARG A 4 -23.19 13.40 -70.70
N VAL A 5 -23.34 14.20 -69.65
CA VAL A 5 -22.29 14.44 -68.70
C VAL A 5 -22.42 13.41 -67.51
N THR A 6 -21.45 12.53 -67.45
CA THR A 6 -21.37 11.50 -66.33
C THR A 6 -20.66 12.12 -65.17
N ALA A 7 -21.38 12.34 -64.06
CA ALA A 7 -20.82 12.81 -62.81
C ALA A 7 -20.25 11.62 -62.06
N LEU A 8 -18.95 11.64 -61.82
CA LEU A 8 -18.20 10.68 -60.97
C LEU A 8 -18.31 11.11 -59.51
N ILE A 9 -19.07 10.37 -58.70
CA ILE A 9 -19.15 10.60 -57.27
C ILE A 9 -18.03 9.79 -56.60
N CYS A 10 -16.97 10.47 -56.14
CA CYS A 10 -15.96 9.89 -55.27
C CYS A 10 -16.50 9.84 -53.82
N VAL A 11 -16.88 8.64 -53.39
CA VAL A 11 -17.18 8.37 -52.00
C VAL A 11 -15.86 8.16 -51.26
N VAL A 12 -15.41 9.17 -50.50
CA VAL A 12 -14.27 9.06 -49.59
C VAL A 12 -14.77 8.41 -48.32
N LEU A 13 -14.49 7.12 -48.14
CA LEU A 13 -14.71 6.39 -46.90
C LEU A 13 -13.65 6.85 -45.90
N GLY A 14 -14.00 7.79 -45.03
CA GLY A 14 -13.18 8.20 -43.90
C GLY A 14 -13.16 7.08 -42.84
N LEU A 15 -12.10 6.26 -42.80
CA LEU A 15 -11.83 5.33 -41.72
C LEU A 15 -11.44 6.14 -40.45
N VAL A 16 -12.40 6.43 -39.61
CA VAL A 16 -12.16 6.99 -38.26
C VAL A 16 -11.58 5.85 -37.41
N LEU A 17 -10.26 5.79 -37.34
CA LEU A 17 -9.56 4.98 -36.33
C LEU A 17 -9.84 5.61 -34.98
N ILE A 18 -10.89 5.13 -34.30
CA ILE A 18 -11.14 5.39 -32.91
C ILE A 18 -10.06 4.63 -32.15
N THR A 19 -8.89 5.25 -31.97
CA THR A 19 -7.91 4.84 -30.95
C THR A 19 -8.57 5.07 -29.60
N GLY A 20 -9.33 4.07 -29.16
CA GLY A 20 -9.86 4.03 -27.80
C GLY A 20 -8.68 4.08 -26.83
N CYS A 21 -8.40 5.26 -26.27
CA CYS A 21 -7.63 5.38 -25.04
C CYS A 21 -8.35 4.53 -24.00
N ARG A 22 -7.95 3.26 -23.88
CA ARG A 22 -8.34 2.43 -22.73
C ARG A 22 -7.77 3.14 -21.50
N SER A 23 -8.58 3.98 -20.89
CA SER A 23 -8.39 4.42 -19.53
C SER A 23 -8.17 3.15 -18.71
N ARG A 24 -6.94 2.94 -18.30
CA ARG A 24 -6.55 1.84 -17.43
C ARG A 24 -7.23 2.12 -16.09
N SER A 25 -8.39 1.52 -15.87
CA SER A 25 -9.02 1.55 -14.55
C SER A 25 -8.08 0.78 -13.61
N GLU A 26 -7.29 1.52 -12.86
CA GLU A 26 -6.59 0.97 -11.70
C GLU A 26 -7.68 0.40 -10.79
N LEU A 27 -7.69 -0.92 -10.63
CA LEU A 27 -8.67 -1.59 -9.80
C LEU A 27 -8.32 -1.27 -8.33
N ARG A 28 -9.08 -0.35 -7.76
CA ARG A 28 -9.02 -0.08 -6.32
C ARG A 28 -9.69 -1.23 -5.58
N LEU A 29 -8.90 -1.93 -4.80
CA LEU A 29 -9.34 -3.04 -3.96
C LEU A 29 -9.45 -2.54 -2.52
N LYS A 30 -10.43 -3.05 -1.78
CA LYS A 30 -10.59 -2.76 -0.36
C LYS A 30 -10.00 -3.88 0.48
N ALA A 31 -9.44 -3.52 1.62
CA ALA A 31 -9.07 -4.46 2.66
C ALA A 31 -10.25 -4.65 3.62
N VAL A 32 -10.37 -5.83 4.20
CA VAL A 32 -11.36 -6.11 5.25
C VAL A 32 -10.77 -5.82 6.63
N ASN A 33 -11.58 -5.30 7.55
CA ASN A 33 -11.19 -5.07 8.93
C ASN A 33 -11.37 -6.35 9.75
N VAL A 34 -10.34 -6.73 10.50
CA VAL A 34 -10.31 -8.00 11.22
C VAL A 34 -9.77 -7.84 12.64
N ARG A 35 -10.05 -8.85 13.47
CA ARG A 35 -9.36 -9.04 14.75
C ARG A 35 -8.07 -9.82 14.52
N ALA A 36 -7.04 -9.54 15.30
CA ALA A 36 -5.78 -10.28 15.24
C ALA A 36 -6.00 -11.80 15.39
N SER A 37 -6.85 -12.22 16.33
CA SER A 37 -7.16 -13.64 16.54
C SER A 37 -7.85 -14.28 15.33
N ALA A 38 -8.70 -13.56 14.59
CA ALA A 38 -9.36 -14.11 13.41
C ALA A 38 -8.33 -14.49 12.34
N ILE A 39 -7.37 -13.59 12.05
CA ILE A 39 -6.29 -13.89 11.12
C ILE A 39 -5.42 -15.04 11.65
N TYR A 40 -5.00 -14.99 12.90
CA TYR A 40 -4.06 -16.00 13.41
C TYR A 40 -4.68 -17.41 13.47
N CYS A 41 -5.99 -17.54 13.72
CA CYS A 41 -6.70 -18.81 13.64
C CYS A 41 -6.70 -19.44 12.25
N LEU A 42 -6.60 -18.65 11.18
CA LEU A 42 -6.45 -19.18 9.83
C LEU A 42 -5.09 -19.87 9.61
N PHE A 43 -4.06 -19.49 10.37
CA PHE A 43 -2.70 -20.00 10.24
C PHE A 43 -2.30 -20.99 11.33
N ASP A 44 -2.92 -20.93 12.50
CA ASP A 44 -2.57 -21.73 13.67
C ASP A 44 -3.83 -22.10 14.45
N PRO A 45 -4.08 -23.40 14.73
CA PRO A 45 -5.26 -23.82 15.49
C PRO A 45 -5.32 -23.23 16.91
N SER A 46 -4.19 -22.84 17.47
CA SER A 46 -4.12 -22.16 18.78
C SER A 46 -4.37 -20.64 18.69
N CYS A 47 -4.62 -20.12 17.48
CA CYS A 47 -4.79 -18.69 17.18
C CYS A 47 -3.60 -17.83 17.67
N ALA A 48 -2.40 -18.43 17.73
CA ALA A 48 -1.16 -17.80 18.17
C ALA A 48 -0.04 -18.13 17.18
N VAL A 49 0.16 -17.27 16.19
CA VAL A 49 1.18 -17.48 15.15
C VAL A 49 2.57 -17.21 15.67
N THR A 50 3.54 -17.98 15.16
CA THR A 50 4.96 -17.72 15.34
C THR A 50 5.47 -16.97 14.14
N PHE A 51 6.03 -15.77 14.34
CA PHE A 51 6.62 -15.00 13.25
C PHE A 51 7.92 -15.65 12.79
N THR A 52 7.95 -16.09 11.53
CA THR A 52 9.16 -16.68 10.92
C THR A 52 10.19 -15.61 10.58
N ASN A 53 9.73 -14.40 10.29
CA ASN A 53 10.56 -13.23 10.08
C ASN A 53 9.89 -12.01 10.70
N SER A 54 10.70 -11.19 11.36
CA SER A 54 10.27 -9.88 11.86
C SER A 54 11.40 -8.88 11.60
N SER A 55 11.06 -7.72 11.10
CA SER A 55 12.02 -6.63 10.88
C SER A 55 11.42 -5.28 11.25
N THR A 56 12.30 -4.40 11.73
CA THR A 56 11.99 -3.00 12.00
C THR A 56 13.02 -2.16 11.24
N THR A 57 12.57 -1.50 10.19
CA THR A 57 13.43 -0.72 9.28
C THR A 57 13.18 0.76 9.50
N PRO A 58 14.20 1.59 9.80
CA PRO A 58 14.03 3.03 9.89
C PRO A 58 13.56 3.64 8.57
N ILE A 59 12.61 4.59 8.65
CA ILE A 59 12.17 5.39 7.50
C ILE A 59 12.90 6.74 7.61
N PRO A 60 13.72 7.15 6.63
CA PRO A 60 14.53 8.36 6.72
C PRO A 60 13.71 9.62 6.39
N ILE A 61 12.62 9.88 7.12
CA ILE A 61 11.84 11.10 6.98
C ILE A 61 12.55 12.30 7.61
N SER A 62 12.23 13.50 7.13
CA SER A 62 12.75 14.75 7.69
C SER A 62 11.98 15.14 8.96
N SER A 63 12.22 14.41 10.05
CA SER A 63 11.60 14.68 11.37
C SER A 63 12.62 14.64 12.47
N GLY A 64 12.28 15.19 13.63
CA GLY A 64 12.92 14.81 14.88
C GLY A 64 12.45 13.40 15.30
N GLY A 65 13.19 12.75 16.20
CA GLY A 65 12.85 11.42 16.72
C GLY A 65 13.05 10.30 15.70
N THR A 66 12.20 9.27 15.77
CA THR A 66 12.35 8.05 14.98
C THR A 66 11.05 7.61 14.33
N SER A 67 11.17 7.00 13.15
CA SER A 67 10.08 6.45 12.38
C SER A 67 10.48 5.09 11.81
N PHE A 68 9.52 4.15 11.75
CA PHE A 68 9.81 2.77 11.39
C PHE A 68 8.75 2.16 10.46
N LEU A 69 9.22 1.28 9.58
CA LEU A 69 8.41 0.27 8.92
C LEU A 69 8.65 -1.07 9.62
N HIS A 70 7.62 -1.58 10.27
CA HIS A 70 7.60 -2.93 10.80
C HIS A 70 7.06 -3.87 9.73
N ALA A 71 7.73 -5.01 9.54
CA ALA A 71 7.26 -6.08 8.68
C ALA A 71 7.43 -7.41 9.40
N ARG A 72 6.44 -8.28 9.27
CA ARG A 72 6.49 -9.63 9.83
C ARG A 72 5.82 -10.62 8.90
N SER A 73 6.26 -11.88 8.95
CA SER A 73 5.65 -12.97 8.21
C SER A 73 5.55 -14.21 9.07
N PHE A 74 4.58 -15.05 8.75
CA PHE A 74 4.29 -16.31 9.44
C PHE A 74 3.73 -17.32 8.44
N ALA A 75 3.93 -18.60 8.74
CA ALA A 75 3.47 -19.69 7.87
C ALA A 75 2.26 -20.40 8.49
N GLY A 76 1.37 -20.85 7.62
CA GLY A 76 0.22 -21.67 8.00
C GLY A 76 0.65 -23.09 8.39
N LYS A 77 0.17 -23.56 9.55
CA LYS A 77 0.39 -24.91 10.03
C LYS A 77 -0.48 -25.91 9.26
N SER A 78 0.00 -27.13 9.17
CA SER A 78 -0.80 -28.22 8.56
C SER A 78 -2.17 -28.36 9.24
N GLY A 79 -3.21 -28.58 8.45
CA GLY A 79 -4.58 -28.72 8.93
C GLY A 79 -5.32 -27.41 9.19
N THR A 80 -4.72 -26.25 8.85
CA THR A 80 -5.37 -24.95 8.92
C THR A 80 -5.83 -24.49 7.54
N PRO A 81 -6.77 -23.52 7.44
CA PRO A 81 -7.18 -22.95 6.15
C PRO A 81 -6.00 -22.37 5.35
N ALA A 82 -5.00 -21.82 6.02
CA ALA A 82 -3.80 -21.27 5.39
C ALA A 82 -2.61 -22.25 5.32
N SER A 83 -2.86 -23.56 5.40
CA SER A 83 -1.80 -24.59 5.28
C SER A 83 -1.01 -24.42 3.99
N GLY A 84 0.33 -24.34 4.07
CA GLY A 84 1.20 -24.11 2.93
C GLY A 84 1.28 -22.67 2.43
N LEU A 85 0.59 -21.75 3.09
CA LEU A 85 0.57 -20.33 2.77
C LEU A 85 1.39 -19.51 3.79
N TYR A 86 1.71 -18.28 3.41
CA TYR A 86 2.46 -17.33 4.23
C TYR A 86 1.66 -16.03 4.38
N GLY A 87 1.45 -15.60 5.63
CA GLY A 87 0.94 -14.26 5.94
C GLY A 87 2.08 -13.24 5.96
N TYR A 88 1.81 -12.05 5.43
CA TYR A 88 2.71 -10.89 5.40
C TYR A 88 1.98 -9.71 5.99
N GLU A 89 2.54 -9.10 7.03
CA GLU A 89 1.96 -7.94 7.69
C GLU A 89 2.97 -6.80 7.77
N TYR A 90 2.46 -5.58 7.59
CA TYR A 90 3.21 -4.34 7.61
C TYR A 90 2.53 -3.32 8.53
N ARG A 91 3.35 -2.48 9.17
CA ARG A 91 2.89 -1.35 9.99
C ARG A 91 3.87 -0.20 9.86
N ILE A 92 3.37 1.00 9.62
CA ILE A 92 4.15 2.23 9.70
C ILE A 92 3.95 2.83 11.08
N ASP A 93 5.06 3.23 11.72
CA ASP A 93 5.06 3.77 13.07
C ASP A 93 5.84 5.09 13.12
N LEU A 94 5.12 6.18 13.30
CA LEU A 94 5.64 7.52 13.52
C LEU A 94 5.38 8.01 14.94
N SER A 95 4.95 7.13 15.87
CA SER A 95 4.60 7.54 17.24
C SER A 95 5.70 8.30 17.97
N LYS A 96 6.97 8.06 17.60
CA LYS A 96 8.14 8.74 18.16
C LYS A 96 8.77 9.76 17.22
N ALA A 97 8.17 10.01 16.07
CA ALA A 97 8.59 11.07 15.17
C ALA A 97 7.91 12.38 15.57
N VAL A 98 8.67 13.47 15.55
CA VAL A 98 8.17 14.80 15.88
C VAL A 98 8.47 15.78 14.76
N GLU A 99 7.69 16.85 14.68
CA GLU A 99 7.93 17.93 13.74
C GLU A 99 9.34 18.52 13.90
N THR A 100 9.85 19.14 12.86
CA THR A 100 11.17 19.76 12.86
C THR A 100 11.14 21.12 12.18
N MET A 101 12.20 21.91 12.41
CA MET A 101 12.38 23.19 11.69
C MET A 101 13.16 22.92 10.41
N VAL A 102 12.63 23.37 9.29
CA VAL A 102 13.32 23.34 7.99
C VAL A 102 13.51 24.78 7.48
N ASP A 103 14.64 25.02 6.82
CA ASP A 103 14.91 26.32 6.19
C ASP A 103 14.40 26.28 4.74
N VAL A 104 13.50 27.19 4.42
CA VAL A 104 12.90 27.30 3.08
C VAL A 104 13.41 28.55 2.42
N GLU A 105 14.09 28.39 1.29
CA GLU A 105 14.66 29.51 0.53
C GLU A 105 13.62 30.60 0.23
N GLY A 106 13.93 31.82 0.64
CA GLY A 106 13.06 32.99 0.46
C GLY A 106 11.90 33.11 1.48
N ILE A 107 11.80 32.17 2.44
CA ILE A 107 10.79 32.20 3.52
C ILE A 107 11.44 32.16 4.90
N GLY A 108 12.60 31.49 5.03
CA GLY A 108 13.29 31.25 6.29
C GLY A 108 12.84 29.95 6.99
N LYS A 109 13.06 29.88 8.30
CA LYS A 109 12.76 28.69 9.11
C LYS A 109 11.24 28.54 9.30
N VAL A 110 10.73 27.36 8.94
CA VAL A 110 9.33 26.99 9.10
C VAL A 110 9.22 25.65 9.82
N THR A 111 8.17 25.48 10.59
CA THR A 111 7.86 24.16 11.17
C THR A 111 7.39 23.20 10.07
N TYR A 112 8.01 22.04 10.01
CA TYR A 112 7.69 21.00 9.05
C TYR A 112 7.25 19.73 9.78
N MET A 113 6.04 19.29 9.47
CA MET A 113 5.47 18.04 9.96
C MET A 113 5.39 17.05 8.78
N PRO A 114 6.28 16.08 8.70
CA PRO A 114 6.23 15.05 7.67
C PRO A 114 5.02 14.13 7.88
N CYS A 115 4.33 13.81 6.80
CA CYS A 115 3.23 12.85 6.77
C CYS A 115 3.45 11.83 5.65
N LEU A 116 3.12 10.58 5.90
CA LEU A 116 3.22 9.49 4.92
C LEU A 116 1.82 9.18 4.35
N GLN A 117 1.71 9.08 3.03
CA GLN A 117 0.41 8.86 2.35
C GLN A 117 0.23 7.44 1.85
N SER A 118 1.32 6.79 1.45
CA SER A 118 1.25 5.47 0.82
C SER A 118 2.59 4.75 0.91
N ILE A 119 2.52 3.44 0.80
CA ILE A 119 3.67 2.56 0.61
C ILE A 119 3.44 1.72 -0.64
N ALA A 120 4.46 1.60 -1.49
CA ALA A 120 4.47 0.76 -2.67
C ALA A 120 5.64 -0.22 -2.60
N LEU A 121 5.39 -1.49 -2.90
CA LEU A 121 6.42 -2.54 -2.93
C LEU A 121 6.08 -3.62 -3.96
N GLU A 122 7.11 -4.30 -4.45
CA GLU A 122 6.90 -5.52 -5.23
C GLU A 122 6.36 -6.64 -4.34
N PHE A 123 5.30 -7.29 -4.79
CA PHE A 123 4.63 -8.36 -4.08
C PHE A 123 4.30 -9.50 -5.05
N GLY A 124 4.59 -10.72 -4.66
CA GLY A 124 4.27 -11.92 -5.44
C GLY A 124 2.76 -12.16 -5.59
N PRO A 125 2.35 -13.36 -6.02
CA PRO A 125 0.94 -13.71 -6.13
C PRO A 125 0.21 -13.55 -4.79
N ILE A 126 -0.99 -12.97 -4.83
CA ILE A 126 -1.88 -12.85 -3.67
C ILE A 126 -2.87 -14.00 -3.74
N ILE A 127 -3.15 -14.62 -2.59
CA ILE A 127 -4.20 -15.62 -2.43
C ILE A 127 -5.52 -14.90 -2.15
N ASP A 128 -6.55 -15.30 -2.87
CA ASP A 128 -7.92 -14.78 -2.80
C ASP A 128 -8.97 -15.84 -2.38
N THR A 129 -8.50 -16.96 -1.84
CA THR A 129 -9.37 -18.08 -1.43
C THR A 129 -9.69 -18.10 0.05
N LEU A 130 -9.18 -17.13 0.81
CA LEU A 130 -9.40 -17.03 2.25
C LEU A 130 -10.53 -16.05 2.57
N ASP A 131 -11.19 -16.30 3.69
CA ASP A 131 -12.18 -15.45 4.33
C ASP A 131 -11.53 -14.88 5.61
N TYR A 132 -11.05 -13.63 5.53
CA TYR A 132 -10.32 -13.03 6.65
C TYR A 132 -11.25 -12.49 7.74
N ASP A 133 -12.43 -12.02 7.38
CA ASP A 133 -13.38 -11.40 8.32
C ASP A 133 -14.38 -12.39 8.92
N GLY A 134 -14.38 -13.63 8.43
CA GLY A 134 -15.26 -14.70 8.93
C GLY A 134 -16.71 -14.56 8.50
N ASN A 135 -16.99 -13.84 7.40
CA ASN A 135 -18.34 -13.64 6.89
C ASN A 135 -18.89 -14.85 6.08
N GLY A 136 -18.10 -15.90 5.93
CA GLY A 136 -18.42 -17.10 5.17
C GLY A 136 -18.21 -16.98 3.67
N LYS A 137 -17.57 -15.91 3.20
CA LYS A 137 -17.26 -15.67 1.78
C LYS A 137 -15.76 -15.55 1.59
N ALA A 138 -15.19 -16.47 0.84
CA ALA A 138 -13.83 -16.34 0.34
C ALA A 138 -13.73 -15.20 -0.68
N GLY A 139 -12.51 -14.69 -0.89
CA GLY A 139 -12.24 -13.64 -1.86
C GLY A 139 -11.57 -12.39 -1.27
N ASP A 140 -11.26 -12.43 0.02
CA ASP A 140 -10.53 -11.34 0.67
C ASP A 140 -9.08 -11.31 0.18
N LEU A 141 -8.65 -10.17 -0.35
CA LEU A 141 -7.31 -9.99 -0.88
C LEU A 141 -6.33 -9.38 0.12
N ALA A 142 -6.83 -8.52 1.00
CA ALA A 142 -6.04 -7.88 2.04
C ALA A 142 -6.89 -7.65 3.29
N TYR A 143 -6.21 -7.50 4.43
CA TYR A 143 -6.85 -7.24 5.72
C TYR A 143 -6.13 -6.16 6.51
N VAL A 144 -6.85 -5.55 7.45
CA VAL A 144 -6.35 -4.58 8.43
C VAL A 144 -6.72 -5.07 9.83
N VAL A 145 -5.73 -5.23 10.71
CA VAL A 145 -5.91 -5.70 12.08
C VAL A 145 -6.34 -4.53 12.96
N THR A 146 -7.63 -4.22 12.97
CA THR A 146 -8.19 -3.08 13.69
C THR A 146 -8.51 -3.38 15.17
N ASP A 147 -8.48 -4.64 15.58
CA ASP A 147 -8.73 -5.06 16.96
C ASP A 147 -7.67 -6.08 17.41
N GLY A 148 -7.16 -5.92 18.65
CA GLY A 148 -6.12 -6.76 19.23
C GLY A 148 -4.70 -6.47 18.72
N GLY A 149 -4.48 -5.36 18.03
CA GLY A 149 -3.18 -4.88 17.55
C GLY A 149 -2.94 -3.40 17.82
N PRO A 150 -1.70 -2.93 17.70
CA PRO A 150 -1.38 -1.51 17.83
C PRO A 150 -1.78 -0.74 16.57
N GLY A 151 -1.98 0.59 16.72
CA GLY A 151 -2.21 1.51 15.60
C GLY A 151 -3.54 2.24 15.68
N LYS A 152 -3.74 3.17 14.74
CA LYS A 152 -4.95 4.02 14.67
C LYS A 152 -5.45 4.22 13.24
N ILE A 153 -4.57 4.17 12.24
CA ILE A 153 -4.88 4.50 10.84
C ILE A 153 -4.96 3.21 10.03
N GLY A 154 -6.04 3.03 9.29
CA GLY A 154 -6.31 1.89 8.41
C GLY A 154 -5.89 2.14 6.98
N LEU A 155 -6.42 1.30 6.08
CA LEU A 155 -6.25 1.42 4.63
C LEU A 155 -7.55 1.90 3.98
N ASP A 156 -7.46 2.98 3.20
CA ASP A 156 -8.53 3.37 2.26
C ASP A 156 -8.66 2.35 1.13
N SER A 157 -7.51 1.99 0.56
CA SER A 157 -7.47 1.09 -0.59
C SER A 157 -6.07 0.54 -0.82
N PHE A 158 -6.00 -0.50 -1.65
CA PHE A 158 -4.75 -0.88 -2.27
C PHE A 158 -4.96 -1.09 -3.77
N GLU A 159 -3.88 -0.91 -4.53
CA GLU A 159 -3.88 -0.99 -5.99
C GLU A 159 -2.79 -1.96 -6.41
N ARG A 160 -3.09 -2.79 -7.41
CA ARG A 160 -2.10 -3.69 -8.00
C ARG A 160 -1.84 -3.31 -9.45
N TYR A 161 -0.58 -3.10 -9.76
CA TYR A 161 -0.10 -2.92 -11.13
C TYR A 161 1.05 -3.89 -11.40
N HIS A 162 0.80 -4.93 -12.17
CA HIS A 162 1.70 -6.08 -12.31
C HIS A 162 2.04 -6.68 -10.94
N ASN A 163 3.34 -6.66 -10.56
CA ASN A 163 3.82 -7.12 -9.27
C ASN A 163 3.98 -6.01 -8.23
N MET A 164 3.65 -4.77 -8.58
CA MET A 164 3.70 -3.64 -7.64
C MET A 164 2.36 -3.48 -6.92
N LEU A 165 2.38 -3.53 -5.61
CA LEU A 165 1.26 -3.15 -4.74
C LEU A 165 1.50 -1.75 -4.20
N THR A 166 0.45 -0.94 -4.18
CA THR A 166 0.43 0.38 -3.54
C THR A 166 -0.69 0.42 -2.53
N PHE A 167 -0.37 0.55 -1.26
CA PHE A 167 -1.33 0.75 -0.17
C PHE A 167 -1.49 2.24 0.09
N ARG A 168 -2.74 2.70 0.17
CA ARG A 168 -3.14 4.06 0.53
C ARG A 168 -3.81 4.03 1.88
N PHE A 169 -3.45 4.96 2.74
CA PHE A 169 -3.99 5.05 4.10
C PHE A 169 -5.26 5.91 4.13
N ASP A 170 -6.17 5.60 5.06
CA ASP A 170 -7.42 6.35 5.28
C ASP A 170 -7.18 7.84 5.51
N SER A 171 -6.08 8.15 6.21
CA SER A 171 -5.56 9.48 6.42
C SER A 171 -4.04 9.48 6.36
N PRO A 172 -3.38 10.61 6.08
CA PRO A 172 -1.92 10.69 6.18
C PRO A 172 -1.45 10.33 7.60
N ILE A 173 -0.37 9.56 7.70
CA ILE A 173 0.29 9.19 8.95
C ILE A 173 1.32 10.28 9.25
N CYS A 174 1.08 11.12 10.23
CA CYS A 174 1.91 12.30 10.51
C CYS A 174 2.80 12.12 11.75
N ALA A 175 3.95 12.79 11.74
CA ALA A 175 4.75 13.00 12.94
C ALA A 175 3.95 13.79 13.99
N GLY A 176 4.29 13.67 15.27
CA GLY A 176 3.68 14.43 16.34
C GLY A 176 4.14 15.88 16.40
N GLY A 177 3.36 16.72 17.06
CA GLY A 177 3.77 18.05 17.47
C GLY A 177 4.59 18.05 18.76
N PRO A 178 4.92 19.23 19.34
CA PRO A 178 5.79 19.35 20.51
C PRO A 178 5.28 18.61 21.75
N HIS A 179 3.97 18.37 21.84
CA HIS A 179 3.30 17.76 22.99
C HIS A 179 2.37 16.61 22.63
N SER A 180 2.52 16.05 21.42
CA SER A 180 1.70 14.95 20.93
C SER A 180 2.56 13.88 20.30
N GLU A 181 2.18 12.63 20.48
CA GLU A 181 2.75 11.51 19.73
C GLU A 181 2.34 11.59 18.27
N GLY A 182 3.20 11.08 17.39
CA GLY A 182 2.87 10.89 16.00
C GLY A 182 1.91 9.71 15.81
N ASP A 183 1.49 9.54 14.58
CA ASP A 183 0.55 8.52 14.18
C ASP A 183 1.21 7.16 13.91
N SER A 184 0.38 6.12 13.86
CA SER A 184 0.79 4.82 13.35
C SER A 184 -0.36 4.10 12.67
N THR A 185 -0.05 3.27 11.64
CA THR A 185 -1.07 2.40 11.06
C THR A 185 -1.36 1.22 11.97
N TYR A 186 -2.55 0.63 11.83
CA TYR A 186 -2.74 -0.77 12.18
C TYR A 186 -1.76 -1.66 11.39
N PHE A 187 -1.59 -2.91 11.81
CA PHE A 187 -1.04 -3.89 10.90
C PHE A 187 -2.01 -4.16 9.76
N PHE A 188 -1.49 -4.16 8.55
CA PHE A 188 -2.23 -4.55 7.36
C PHE A 188 -1.45 -5.65 6.63
N GLY A 189 -2.18 -6.54 5.98
CA GLY A 189 -1.52 -7.72 5.44
C GLY A 189 -2.25 -8.38 4.28
N LEU A 190 -1.54 -9.34 3.69
CA LEU A 190 -1.98 -10.19 2.60
C LEU A 190 -1.37 -11.59 2.77
N VAL A 191 -1.91 -12.54 2.02
CA VAL A 191 -1.43 -13.92 2.01
C VAL A 191 -0.89 -14.30 0.63
N SER A 192 0.18 -15.08 0.62
CA SER A 192 0.81 -15.62 -0.59
C SER A 192 1.23 -17.07 -0.39
N ALA A 193 1.27 -17.85 -1.48
CA ALA A 193 1.88 -19.17 -1.48
C ALA A 193 3.42 -19.13 -1.56
N GLN A 194 4.01 -17.97 -1.78
CA GLN A 194 5.44 -17.81 -2.00
C GLN A 194 6.17 -17.43 -0.71
N PRO A 195 7.38 -18.00 -0.46
CA PRO A 195 8.23 -17.60 0.66
C PRO A 195 8.75 -16.18 0.51
N SER A 196 9.27 -15.61 1.61
CA SER A 196 9.71 -14.21 1.64
C SER A 196 11.07 -13.98 0.98
N ARG A 197 11.21 -12.82 0.32
CA ARG A 197 12.48 -12.22 -0.13
C ARG A 197 12.57 -10.76 0.33
N PHE A 198 13.75 -10.16 0.26
CA PHE A 198 13.90 -8.72 0.44
C PHE A 198 13.52 -7.99 -0.85
N VAL A 199 12.77 -6.90 -0.68
CA VAL A 199 12.40 -5.97 -1.75
C VAL A 199 12.59 -4.54 -1.27
N THR A 200 12.67 -3.59 -2.20
CA THR A 200 12.65 -2.17 -1.88
C THR A 200 11.21 -1.66 -1.87
N ALA A 201 10.74 -1.22 -0.70
CA ALA A 201 9.52 -0.46 -0.60
C ALA A 201 9.79 1.02 -0.84
N THR A 202 8.85 1.70 -1.49
CA THR A 202 8.85 3.15 -1.69
C THR A 202 7.72 3.77 -0.89
N ILE A 203 8.06 4.63 0.07
CA ILE A 203 7.11 5.32 0.93
C ILE A 203 7.01 6.77 0.46
N LYS A 204 5.79 7.24 0.21
CA LYS A 204 5.53 8.60 -0.24
C LYS A 204 5.28 9.51 0.95
N GLU A 205 6.14 10.53 1.11
CA GLU A 205 6.01 11.59 2.10
C GLU A 205 5.35 12.83 1.48
N THR A 206 4.58 13.53 2.28
CA THR A 206 4.00 14.85 2.01
C THR A 206 4.10 15.71 3.27
N SER A 207 3.96 17.01 3.14
CA SER A 207 3.89 17.89 4.31
C SER A 207 2.48 17.88 4.90
N GLY A 208 2.38 17.88 6.23
CA GLY A 208 1.12 18.01 6.97
C GLY A 208 0.52 19.41 6.97
N LEU A 209 1.23 20.42 6.42
CA LEU A 209 0.76 21.79 6.37
C LEU A 209 -0.18 22.01 5.20
N SER A 210 -1.46 22.22 5.47
CA SER A 210 -2.49 22.56 4.47
C SER A 210 -2.24 23.94 3.82
N SER A 211 -1.47 24.81 4.46
CA SER A 211 -1.10 26.16 4.02
C SER A 211 0.30 26.26 3.41
N ALA A 212 1.00 25.15 3.27
CA ALA A 212 2.34 25.17 2.70
C ALA A 212 2.31 25.71 1.26
N SER A 213 3.19 26.67 1.00
CA SER A 213 3.46 27.19 -0.34
C SER A 213 3.62 26.04 -1.35
N PRO A 214 3.16 26.16 -2.61
CA PRO A 214 3.40 25.18 -3.66
C PRO A 214 4.87 24.75 -3.77
N LYS A 215 5.81 25.58 -3.38
CA LYS A 215 7.25 25.28 -3.31
C LYS A 215 7.60 24.21 -2.25
N MET A 216 6.78 24.04 -1.21
CA MET A 216 7.00 23.05 -0.13
C MET A 216 6.35 21.68 -0.40
N LYS A 217 5.50 21.56 -1.41
CA LYS A 217 4.88 20.27 -1.79
C LYS A 217 5.90 19.38 -2.54
N LYS A 218 7.04 19.11 -1.93
CA LYS A 218 7.95 18.08 -2.44
C LYS A 218 7.33 16.71 -2.18
N ASN A 219 6.98 15.98 -3.23
CA ASN A 219 6.70 14.56 -3.17
C ASN A 219 8.02 13.82 -2.89
N ILE A 220 8.40 13.73 -1.63
CA ILE A 220 9.57 13.00 -1.21
C ILE A 220 9.25 11.51 -1.22
N ARG A 221 10.19 10.69 -1.69
CA ARG A 221 10.04 9.23 -1.73
C ARG A 221 11.20 8.61 -0.97
N HIS A 222 10.88 7.85 0.06
CA HIS A 222 11.85 7.10 0.84
C HIS A 222 11.89 5.65 0.35
N LYS A 223 13.10 5.12 0.18
CA LYS A 223 13.33 3.73 -0.17
C LYS A 223 13.80 2.99 1.07
N VAL A 224 13.12 1.91 1.43
CA VAL A 224 13.45 1.07 2.58
C VAL A 224 13.41 -0.40 2.19
N GLN A 225 14.24 -1.23 2.83
CA GLN A 225 14.22 -2.67 2.60
C GLN A 225 13.14 -3.32 3.46
N VAL A 226 12.37 -4.22 2.86
CA VAL A 226 11.30 -4.96 3.54
C VAL A 226 11.20 -6.37 2.97
N ARG A 227 10.64 -7.30 3.74
CA ARG A 227 10.33 -8.64 3.22
C ARG A 227 8.95 -8.66 2.59
N ALA A 228 8.87 -9.30 1.42
CA ALA A 228 7.64 -9.56 0.67
C ALA A 228 7.75 -10.93 -0.01
N PRO A 229 6.65 -11.56 -0.46
CA PRO A 229 6.71 -12.83 -1.17
C PRO A 229 7.50 -12.74 -2.46
N GLN A 230 8.12 -13.84 -2.83
CA GLN A 230 8.78 -13.98 -4.13
C GLN A 230 7.76 -13.77 -5.27
N ILE A 231 8.24 -13.23 -6.38
CA ILE A 231 7.50 -13.23 -7.64
C ILE A 231 7.62 -14.65 -8.16
N GLY A 232 6.52 -15.39 -8.27
CA GLY A 232 6.56 -16.73 -8.85
C GLY A 232 7.20 -16.67 -10.24
N THR A 233 8.02 -17.66 -10.58
CA THR A 233 8.40 -17.88 -11.96
C THR A 233 7.12 -18.10 -12.75
N ALA A 234 6.89 -17.31 -13.80
CA ALA A 234 5.83 -17.62 -14.76
C ALA A 234 6.16 -19.01 -15.34
N GLU A 235 5.35 -20.02 -15.00
CA GLU A 235 5.32 -21.30 -15.70
C GLU A 235 4.70 -21.12 -17.08
#